data_0b903d9b55fee0c863752adbf98a98d4
#
_entry.id   0b903d9b55fee0c863752adbf98a98d4
#
_cell.length_a   1.000
_cell.length_b   1.000
_cell.length_c   1.000
_cell.angle_alpha   90.00
_cell.angle_beta   90.00
_cell.angle_gamma   90.00
#
_symmetry.space_group_name_H-M   'P 1'
#
loop_
_entity.id
_entity.type
_entity.pdbx_description
1 polymer ?
#
loop_
_entity_poly.entity_id
_entity_poly.type
_entity_poly.pdbx_seq_one_letter_code
_entity_poly.pdbx_strand_id
1 'polypeptide(L)'
;MNVKKQADNAVMASRFLADARFQVYLDYARRHVDTVDRERLVDLAVRLYRWNVEASAITIGYIGYIEIFVRNAIDYRLCEWVSGQQITGIPDWLEAGKSDPIGRIRALINSPERDYIAEARNTALRKQRHWRSDQTHPRHGDAITRDDVFSQLTLGTWDGMLSRSGKDPELAHVLMGAFPNIADAWASELRRMPKGRLPGNDGDPFEDRLRKELVDRLKSVRTIRNRIGHDENLLRVEFAKLRYDMFFILDALGPECPNWAFPDKGEALKTLNPARCIATWQNDSEDGK
;
A
#
# COMPACT_ATOMS: atom_id res chain seq x y z
N MET A 1 -2.79 26.41 -28.09
CA MET A 1 -3.85 25.56 -27.48
C MET A 1 -5.17 26.33 -27.58
N ASN A 2 -6.26 25.66 -27.98
CA ASN A 2 -7.50 26.32 -28.41
C ASN A 2 -8.25 26.93 -27.21
N VAL A 3 -8.54 28.23 -27.20
CA VAL A 3 -9.28 29.00 -26.16
C VAL A 3 -10.60 28.30 -25.76
N LYS A 4 -11.29 27.68 -26.72
CA LYS A 4 -12.51 26.91 -26.50
C LYS A 4 -12.26 25.70 -25.55
N LYS A 5 -11.14 25.01 -25.68
CA LYS A 5 -10.78 23.86 -24.82
C LYS A 5 -10.45 24.28 -23.40
N GLN A 6 -9.93 25.47 -23.18
CA GLN A 6 -9.64 26.03 -21.85
C GLN A 6 -10.91 26.42 -21.11
N ALA A 7 -11.85 27.08 -21.80
CA ALA A 7 -13.16 27.41 -21.25
C ALA A 7 -13.95 26.16 -20.86
N ASP A 8 -13.91 25.09 -21.69
CA ASP A 8 -14.54 23.83 -21.42
C ASP A 8 -13.94 23.16 -20.15
N ASN A 9 -12.62 23.20 -19.96
CA ASN A 9 -11.96 22.66 -18.78
C ASN A 9 -12.38 23.36 -17.48
N ALA A 10 -12.52 24.68 -17.49
CA ALA A 10 -12.97 25.45 -16.33
C ALA A 10 -14.42 25.09 -15.94
N VAL A 11 -15.30 24.99 -16.93
CA VAL A 11 -16.71 24.60 -16.74
C VAL A 11 -16.80 23.19 -16.18
N MET A 12 -16.05 22.24 -16.75
CA MET A 12 -16.06 20.85 -16.29
C MET A 12 -15.49 20.72 -14.87
N ALA A 13 -14.42 21.43 -14.55
CA ALA A 13 -13.84 21.43 -13.21
C ALA A 13 -14.83 21.96 -12.16
N SER A 14 -15.50 23.10 -12.43
CA SER A 14 -16.48 23.68 -11.50
C SER A 14 -17.72 22.82 -11.33
N ARG A 15 -18.12 22.06 -12.35
CA ARG A 15 -19.34 21.24 -12.33
C ARG A 15 -19.14 19.88 -11.67
N PHE A 16 -17.99 19.23 -11.85
CA PHE A 16 -17.77 17.83 -11.48
C PHE A 16 -16.72 17.60 -10.39
N LEU A 17 -15.87 18.60 -10.11
CA LEU A 17 -14.90 18.53 -9.02
C LEU A 17 -15.38 19.45 -7.90
N ALA A 18 -15.53 18.89 -6.68
CA ALA A 18 -15.84 19.70 -5.52
C ALA A 18 -14.77 20.79 -5.33
N ASP A 19 -15.20 22.02 -5.05
CA ASP A 19 -14.32 23.21 -4.95
C ASP A 19 -13.10 22.98 -4.06
N ALA A 20 -13.30 22.38 -2.88
CA ALA A 20 -12.21 22.09 -1.95
C ALA A 20 -11.16 21.13 -2.52
N ARG A 21 -11.57 20.13 -3.31
CA ARG A 21 -10.65 19.19 -3.99
C ARG A 21 -9.89 19.88 -5.11
N PHE A 22 -10.56 20.65 -5.94
CA PHE A 22 -9.94 21.34 -7.06
C PHE A 22 -8.99 22.44 -6.60
N GLN A 23 -9.33 23.14 -5.52
CA GLN A 23 -8.52 24.21 -4.95
C GLN A 23 -7.09 23.74 -4.62
N VAL A 24 -6.91 22.50 -4.17
CA VAL A 24 -5.58 21.94 -3.87
C VAL A 24 -4.67 21.93 -5.11
N TYR A 25 -5.22 21.61 -6.28
CA TYR A 25 -4.47 21.60 -7.54
C TYR A 25 -4.20 23.03 -8.04
N LEU A 26 -5.14 23.94 -7.88
CA LEU A 26 -4.95 25.38 -8.17
C LEU A 26 -3.84 25.97 -7.30
N ASP A 27 -3.84 25.69 -6.01
CA ASP A 27 -2.83 26.20 -5.08
C ASP A 27 -1.45 25.57 -5.34
N TYR A 28 -1.42 24.32 -5.79
CA TYR A 28 -0.18 23.69 -6.22
C TYR A 28 0.35 24.36 -7.49
N ALA A 29 -0.49 24.57 -8.51
CA ALA A 29 -0.11 25.26 -9.72
C ALA A 29 0.43 26.67 -9.45
N ARG A 30 -0.27 27.49 -8.65
CA ARG A 30 0.16 28.85 -8.27
C ARG A 30 1.55 28.90 -7.64
N ARG A 31 1.94 27.88 -6.88
CA ARG A 31 3.27 27.83 -6.23
C ARG A 31 4.41 27.46 -7.17
N HIS A 32 4.08 26.92 -8.36
CA HIS A 32 5.09 26.43 -9.30
C HIS A 32 5.17 27.20 -10.60
N VAL A 33 4.28 28.20 -10.77
CA VAL A 33 4.30 29.09 -11.94
C VAL A 33 4.11 30.53 -11.52
N ASP A 34 4.89 31.40 -12.12
CA ASP A 34 4.75 32.85 -11.95
C ASP A 34 3.78 33.39 -13.00
N THR A 35 2.49 33.27 -12.73
CA THR A 35 1.45 33.80 -13.59
C THR A 35 0.24 34.23 -12.78
N VAL A 36 -0.37 35.37 -13.21
CA VAL A 36 -1.65 35.89 -12.71
C VAL A 36 -2.82 35.48 -13.61
N ASP A 37 -2.53 34.90 -14.77
CA ASP A 37 -3.55 34.42 -15.72
C ASP A 37 -4.33 33.26 -15.10
N ARG A 38 -5.59 33.53 -14.79
CA ARG A 38 -6.52 32.59 -14.16
C ARG A 38 -6.82 31.39 -15.07
N GLU A 39 -6.96 31.60 -16.37
CA GLU A 39 -7.27 30.51 -17.30
C GLU A 39 -6.11 29.54 -17.41
N ARG A 40 -4.88 30.04 -17.45
CA ARG A 40 -3.67 29.23 -17.45
C ARG A 40 -3.55 28.43 -16.16
N LEU A 41 -3.85 29.02 -14.99
CA LEU A 41 -3.83 28.31 -13.70
C LEU A 41 -4.87 27.19 -13.65
N VAL A 42 -6.08 27.42 -14.16
CA VAL A 42 -7.13 26.39 -14.23
C VAL A 42 -6.71 25.25 -15.16
N ASP A 43 -6.15 25.54 -16.33
CA ASP A 43 -5.66 24.50 -17.23
C ASP A 43 -4.57 23.63 -16.57
N LEU A 44 -3.60 24.25 -15.91
CA LEU A 44 -2.56 23.52 -15.16
C LEU A 44 -3.16 22.67 -14.03
N ALA A 45 -4.13 23.20 -13.29
CA ALA A 45 -4.80 22.46 -12.23
C ALA A 45 -5.56 21.23 -12.77
N VAL A 46 -6.23 21.37 -13.93
CA VAL A 46 -6.90 20.23 -14.60
C VAL A 46 -5.87 19.20 -15.07
N ARG A 47 -4.73 19.61 -15.61
CA ARG A 47 -3.64 18.69 -15.98
C ARG A 47 -3.07 17.97 -14.76
N LEU A 48 -2.87 18.68 -13.65
CA LEU A 48 -2.43 18.07 -12.38
C LEU A 48 -3.46 17.08 -11.83
N TYR A 49 -4.74 17.37 -11.95
CA TYR A 49 -5.78 16.42 -11.56
C TYR A 49 -5.71 15.12 -12.39
N ARG A 50 -5.56 15.24 -13.71
CA ARG A 50 -5.38 14.09 -14.61
C ARG A 50 -4.12 13.31 -14.29
N TRP A 51 -3.00 14.03 -14.07
CA TRP A 51 -1.77 13.43 -13.59
C TRP A 51 -1.98 12.64 -12.28
N ASN A 52 -2.76 13.17 -11.34
CA ASN A 52 -3.06 12.48 -10.08
C ASN A 52 -3.80 11.16 -10.31
N VAL A 53 -4.75 11.12 -11.23
CA VAL A 53 -5.47 9.88 -11.58
C VAL A 53 -4.50 8.84 -12.17
N GLU A 54 -3.64 9.25 -13.10
CA GLU A 54 -2.64 8.39 -13.73
C GLU A 54 -1.59 7.91 -12.69
N ALA A 55 -1.07 8.82 -11.85
CA ALA A 55 -0.15 8.49 -10.78
C ALA A 55 -0.75 7.50 -9.78
N SER A 56 -2.03 7.66 -9.44
CA SER A 56 -2.76 6.74 -8.57
C SER A 56 -2.87 5.35 -9.19
N ALA A 57 -3.23 5.26 -10.47
CA ALA A 57 -3.35 3.99 -11.21
C ALA A 57 -2.00 3.25 -11.30
N ILE A 58 -0.92 3.96 -11.61
CA ILE A 58 0.43 3.39 -11.64
C ILE A 58 0.82 2.90 -10.24
N THR A 59 0.67 3.75 -9.23
CA THR A 59 1.14 3.45 -7.87
C THR A 59 0.39 2.28 -7.25
N ILE A 60 -0.93 2.19 -7.43
CA ILE A 60 -1.71 1.09 -6.85
C ILE A 60 -1.34 -0.26 -7.47
N GLY A 61 -0.92 -0.29 -8.74
CA GLY A 61 -0.41 -1.49 -9.40
C GLY A 61 0.84 -2.04 -8.70
N TYR A 62 1.81 -1.18 -8.37
CA TYR A 62 3.00 -1.59 -7.62
C TYR A 62 2.68 -2.01 -6.19
N ILE A 63 1.80 -1.28 -5.50
CA ILE A 63 1.37 -1.62 -4.13
C ILE A 63 0.67 -2.97 -4.08
N GLY A 64 -0.05 -3.36 -5.14
CA GLY A 64 -0.71 -4.66 -5.24
C GLY A 64 0.26 -5.83 -5.08
N TYR A 65 1.45 -5.76 -5.68
CA TYR A 65 2.49 -6.79 -5.48
C TYR A 65 2.97 -6.85 -4.02
N ILE A 66 3.20 -5.70 -3.39
CA ILE A 66 3.60 -5.65 -1.98
C ILE A 66 2.55 -6.31 -1.10
N GLU A 67 1.27 -5.95 -1.29
CA GLU A 67 0.17 -6.48 -0.49
C GLU A 67 0.04 -8.00 -0.63
N ILE A 68 0.12 -8.53 -1.86
CA ILE A 68 0.00 -9.96 -2.13
C ILE A 68 1.21 -10.73 -1.57
N PHE A 69 2.43 -10.25 -1.79
CA PHE A 69 3.65 -10.95 -1.38
C PHE A 69 3.80 -10.99 0.12
N VAL A 70 3.62 -9.85 0.80
CA VAL A 70 3.68 -9.76 2.26
C VAL A 70 2.61 -10.63 2.90
N ARG A 71 1.37 -10.56 2.41
CA ARG A 71 0.26 -11.36 2.88
C ARG A 71 0.56 -12.85 2.81
N ASN A 72 0.98 -13.32 1.65
CA ASN A 72 1.21 -14.76 1.43
C ASN A 72 2.43 -15.28 2.20
N ALA A 73 3.50 -14.48 2.32
CA ALA A 73 4.68 -14.85 3.10
C ALA A 73 4.37 -14.98 4.60
N ILE A 74 3.61 -14.03 5.15
CA ILE A 74 3.17 -14.09 6.57
C ILE A 74 2.25 -15.29 6.78
N ASP A 75 1.29 -15.49 5.90
CA ASP A 75 0.35 -16.62 5.98
C ASP A 75 1.08 -17.96 5.98
N TYR A 76 2.02 -18.14 5.07
CA TYR A 76 2.83 -19.35 4.98
C TYR A 76 3.53 -19.65 6.31
N ARG A 77 4.17 -18.65 6.92
CA ARG A 77 4.86 -18.80 8.21
C ARG A 77 3.92 -19.10 9.37
N LEU A 78 2.76 -18.47 9.39
CA LEU A 78 1.75 -18.76 10.41
C LEU A 78 1.19 -20.18 10.28
N CYS A 79 0.91 -20.65 9.06
CA CYS A 79 0.47 -22.01 8.81
C CYS A 79 1.55 -23.04 9.22
N GLU A 80 2.80 -22.79 8.87
CA GLU A 80 3.93 -23.63 9.26
C GLU A 80 4.07 -23.70 10.79
N TRP A 81 4.01 -22.58 11.49
CA TRP A 81 4.07 -22.49 12.93
C TRP A 81 2.92 -23.24 13.61
N VAL A 82 1.66 -23.04 13.14
CA VAL A 82 0.48 -23.75 13.66
C VAL A 82 0.61 -25.26 13.48
N SER A 83 1.09 -25.71 12.33
CA SER A 83 1.33 -27.14 12.08
C SER A 83 2.35 -27.71 13.05
N GLY A 84 3.38 -26.95 13.41
CA GLY A 84 4.40 -27.34 14.38
C GLY A 84 3.90 -27.43 15.83
N GLN A 85 2.80 -26.76 16.18
CA GLN A 85 2.20 -26.83 17.53
C GLN A 85 1.49 -28.16 17.84
N GLN A 86 1.24 -29.00 16.83
CA GLN A 86 0.56 -30.31 16.97
C GLN A 86 -0.80 -30.23 17.71
N ILE A 87 -1.53 -29.13 17.55
CA ILE A 87 -2.82 -28.90 18.22
C ILE A 87 -3.92 -29.64 17.47
N THR A 88 -4.54 -30.62 18.14
CA THR A 88 -5.62 -31.40 17.56
C THR A 88 -6.86 -30.51 17.32
N GLY A 89 -7.41 -30.54 16.11
CA GLY A 89 -8.67 -29.90 15.77
C GLY A 89 -8.60 -28.44 15.34
N ILE A 90 -7.41 -27.84 15.27
CA ILE A 90 -7.21 -26.48 14.76
C ILE A 90 -6.32 -26.53 13.52
N PRO A 91 -6.93 -26.59 12.32
CA PRO A 91 -6.16 -26.77 11.08
C PRO A 91 -5.50 -25.48 10.59
N ASP A 92 -5.97 -24.31 11.06
CA ASP A 92 -5.59 -23.01 10.52
C ASP A 92 -5.68 -21.90 11.58
N TRP A 93 -4.77 -20.95 11.49
CA TRP A 93 -4.74 -19.78 12.37
C TRP A 93 -5.97 -18.88 12.22
N LEU A 94 -6.63 -18.84 11.06
CA LEU A 94 -7.90 -18.09 10.84
C LEU A 94 -9.09 -18.70 11.60
N GLU A 95 -9.04 -20.01 11.88
CA GLU A 95 -10.10 -20.75 12.58
C GLU A 95 -9.93 -20.71 14.12
N ALA A 96 -8.75 -20.31 14.61
CA ALA A 96 -8.43 -20.29 16.03
C ALA A 96 -9.37 -19.37 16.82
N GLY A 97 -9.96 -19.90 17.90
CA GLY A 97 -10.71 -19.11 18.86
C GLY A 97 -9.79 -18.31 19.81
N LYS A 98 -10.36 -17.37 20.57
CA LYS A 98 -9.59 -16.54 21.51
C LYS A 98 -8.93 -17.35 22.64
N SER A 99 -9.55 -18.46 23.05
CA SER A 99 -9.10 -19.33 24.14
C SER A 99 -8.14 -20.43 23.70
N ASP A 100 -7.93 -20.59 22.39
CA ASP A 100 -7.05 -21.61 21.86
C ASP A 100 -5.57 -21.25 22.10
N PRO A 101 -4.65 -22.22 22.20
CA PRO A 101 -3.22 -21.96 22.41
C PRO A 101 -2.61 -21.02 21.36
N ILE A 102 -3.12 -21.08 20.12
CA ILE A 102 -2.72 -20.18 19.02
C ILE A 102 -3.59 -18.92 18.94
N GLY A 103 -4.57 -18.75 19.83
CA GLY A 103 -5.49 -17.61 19.85
C GLY A 103 -4.81 -16.26 20.04
N ARG A 104 -3.56 -16.25 20.56
CA ARG A 104 -2.71 -15.05 20.62
C ARG A 104 -2.40 -14.44 19.25
N ILE A 105 -2.40 -15.21 18.14
CA ILE A 105 -2.33 -14.66 16.77
C ILE A 105 -3.50 -13.71 16.54
N ARG A 106 -4.69 -14.10 17.01
CA ARG A 106 -5.90 -13.29 16.88
C ARG A 106 -5.77 -11.94 17.59
N ALA A 107 -5.05 -11.89 18.72
CA ALA A 107 -4.75 -10.64 19.42
C ALA A 107 -3.81 -9.72 18.64
N LEU A 108 -2.98 -10.26 17.73
CA LEU A 108 -2.16 -9.44 16.84
C LEU A 108 -2.97 -8.84 15.67
N ILE A 109 -4.09 -9.44 15.29
CA ILE A 109 -4.94 -8.99 14.19
C ILE A 109 -6.01 -8.04 14.71
N ASN A 110 -6.72 -8.44 15.74
CA ASN A 110 -7.87 -7.74 16.28
C ASN A 110 -7.47 -6.61 17.24
N SER A 111 -8.33 -5.62 17.38
CA SER A 111 -8.28 -4.65 18.48
C SER A 111 -9.34 -5.01 19.54
N PRO A 112 -9.31 -4.38 20.73
CA PRO A 112 -10.35 -4.58 21.72
C PRO A 112 -11.77 -4.28 21.22
N GLU A 113 -11.87 -3.30 20.30
CA GLU A 113 -13.14 -2.81 19.75
C GLU A 113 -13.55 -3.54 18.46
N ARG A 114 -12.62 -4.27 17.82
CA ARG A 114 -12.86 -4.73 16.45
C ARG A 114 -12.23 -6.09 16.15
N ASP A 115 -13.07 -7.04 15.73
CA ASP A 115 -12.66 -8.36 15.27
C ASP A 115 -12.57 -8.38 13.73
N TYR A 116 -11.39 -8.09 13.21
CA TYR A 116 -11.14 -8.02 11.76
C TYR A 116 -11.32 -9.38 11.06
N ILE A 117 -11.07 -10.50 11.76
CA ILE A 117 -11.29 -11.85 11.20
C ILE A 117 -12.81 -12.10 11.03
N ALA A 118 -13.61 -11.76 12.06
CA ALA A 118 -15.06 -11.88 11.97
C ALA A 118 -15.64 -10.96 10.87
N GLU A 119 -15.13 -9.73 10.73
CA GLU A 119 -15.52 -8.83 9.65
C GLU A 119 -15.16 -9.37 8.26
N ALA A 120 -13.96 -9.92 8.11
CA ALA A 120 -13.51 -10.57 6.87
C ALA A 120 -14.44 -11.73 6.49
N ARG A 121 -14.79 -12.61 7.47
CA ARG A 121 -15.74 -13.70 7.27
C ARG A 121 -17.13 -13.19 6.89
N ASN A 122 -17.64 -12.16 7.56
CA ASN A 122 -18.92 -11.56 7.23
C ASN A 122 -18.94 -10.94 5.83
N THR A 123 -17.82 -10.39 5.38
CA THR A 123 -17.68 -9.84 4.04
C THR A 123 -17.66 -10.95 2.98
N ALA A 124 -16.96 -12.05 3.24
CA ALA A 124 -16.97 -13.24 2.38
C ALA A 124 -18.38 -13.83 2.27
N LEU A 125 -19.11 -13.93 3.39
CA LEU A 125 -20.52 -14.39 3.41
C LEU A 125 -21.47 -13.46 2.64
N ARG A 126 -21.24 -12.13 2.67
CA ARG A 126 -22.02 -11.20 1.84
C ARG A 126 -21.78 -11.42 0.36
N LYS A 127 -20.52 -11.62 -0.05
CA LYS A 127 -20.17 -11.98 -1.44
C LYS A 127 -20.79 -13.31 -1.85
N GLN A 128 -20.76 -14.32 -0.97
CA GLN A 128 -21.42 -15.60 -1.21
C GLN A 128 -22.91 -15.43 -1.51
N ARG A 129 -23.63 -14.66 -0.72
CA ARG A 129 -25.05 -14.39 -0.97
C ARG A 129 -25.31 -13.79 -2.35
N HIS A 130 -24.41 -12.95 -2.82
CA HIS A 130 -24.50 -12.37 -4.16
C HIS A 130 -24.34 -13.41 -5.25
N TRP A 131 -23.28 -14.22 -5.25
CA TRP A 131 -23.11 -15.25 -6.27
C TRP A 131 -24.14 -16.40 -6.19
N ARG A 132 -24.69 -16.68 -5.01
CA ARG A 132 -25.78 -17.64 -4.85
C ARG A 132 -27.12 -17.15 -5.40
N SER A 133 -27.33 -15.87 -5.50
CA SER A 133 -28.54 -15.30 -6.11
C SER A 133 -28.50 -15.29 -7.66
N ASP A 134 -27.32 -15.49 -8.24
CA ASP A 134 -27.11 -15.52 -9.69
C ASP A 134 -26.83 -16.95 -10.15
N GLN A 135 -27.82 -17.57 -10.80
CA GLN A 135 -27.71 -18.95 -11.31
C GLN A 135 -26.63 -19.11 -12.40
N THR A 136 -26.21 -18.03 -13.03
CA THR A 136 -25.17 -18.04 -14.07
C THR A 136 -23.76 -17.87 -13.49
N HIS A 137 -23.66 -17.54 -12.20
CA HIS A 137 -22.36 -17.31 -11.57
C HIS A 137 -21.58 -18.62 -11.43
N PRO A 138 -20.28 -18.68 -11.83
CA PRO A 138 -19.49 -19.93 -11.78
C PRO A 138 -19.44 -20.59 -10.40
N ARG A 139 -19.62 -19.81 -9.32
CA ARG A 139 -19.60 -20.28 -7.93
C ARG A 139 -20.99 -20.34 -7.29
N HIS A 140 -22.07 -20.43 -8.07
CA HIS A 140 -23.46 -20.39 -7.58
C HIS A 140 -23.72 -21.35 -6.41
N GLY A 141 -23.21 -22.59 -6.47
CA GLY A 141 -23.40 -23.63 -5.45
C GLY A 141 -22.34 -23.66 -4.34
N ASP A 142 -21.28 -22.87 -4.45
CA ASP A 142 -20.11 -23.01 -3.58
C ASP A 142 -20.32 -22.44 -2.16
N ALA A 143 -19.70 -23.11 -1.20
CA ALA A 143 -19.46 -22.54 0.13
C ALA A 143 -18.31 -21.50 0.08
N ILE A 144 -18.25 -20.63 1.09
CA ILE A 144 -17.05 -19.80 1.27
C ILE A 144 -15.87 -20.69 1.64
N THR A 145 -14.72 -20.37 1.08
CA THR A 145 -13.45 -21.03 1.39
C THR A 145 -12.63 -20.19 2.38
N ARG A 146 -11.54 -20.77 2.88
CA ARG A 146 -10.52 -20.05 3.61
C ARG A 146 -10.03 -18.81 2.86
N ASP A 147 -9.75 -18.98 1.57
CA ASP A 147 -9.21 -17.90 0.73
C ASP A 147 -10.22 -16.76 0.54
N ASP A 148 -11.51 -17.04 0.54
CA ASP A 148 -12.54 -16.00 0.52
C ASP A 148 -12.46 -15.10 1.75
N VAL A 149 -12.20 -15.65 2.92
CA VAL A 149 -12.02 -14.90 4.17
C VAL A 149 -10.68 -14.19 4.16
N PHE A 150 -9.61 -14.91 3.86
CA PHE A 150 -8.24 -14.41 3.82
C PHE A 150 -8.05 -13.22 2.89
N SER A 151 -8.69 -13.25 1.72
CA SER A 151 -8.64 -12.17 0.74
C SER A 151 -9.31 -10.86 1.20
N GLN A 152 -10.09 -10.88 2.27
CA GLN A 152 -10.69 -9.66 2.84
C GLN A 152 -9.76 -8.94 3.84
N LEU A 153 -8.67 -9.60 4.27
CA LEU A 153 -7.66 -8.97 5.12
C LEU A 153 -6.79 -8.04 4.27
N THR A 154 -6.56 -6.85 4.78
CA THR A 154 -5.88 -5.77 4.04
C THR A 154 -4.42 -5.63 4.47
N LEU A 155 -3.64 -4.84 3.72
CA LEU A 155 -2.26 -4.49 4.09
C LEU A 155 -2.15 -3.96 5.53
N GLY A 156 -3.18 -3.24 6.02
CA GLY A 156 -3.23 -2.77 7.41
C GLY A 156 -3.31 -3.88 8.46
N THR A 157 -3.82 -5.05 8.10
CA THR A 157 -3.80 -6.23 8.98
C THR A 157 -2.37 -6.71 9.19
N TRP A 158 -1.59 -6.84 8.13
CA TRP A 158 -0.22 -7.37 8.12
C TRP A 158 0.77 -6.45 8.82
N ASP A 159 0.73 -5.17 8.48
CA ASP A 159 1.50 -4.12 9.16
C ASP A 159 1.13 -4.08 10.67
N GLY A 160 -0.16 -4.16 10.99
CA GLY A 160 -0.63 -4.20 12.37
C GLY A 160 -0.14 -5.43 13.14
N MET A 161 -0.14 -6.61 12.54
CA MET A 161 0.41 -7.84 13.15
C MET A 161 1.88 -7.68 13.48
N LEU A 162 2.70 -7.28 12.51
CA LEU A 162 4.13 -7.05 12.70
C LEU A 162 4.40 -5.98 13.76
N SER A 163 3.60 -4.91 13.79
CA SER A 163 3.75 -3.84 14.80
C SER A 163 3.46 -4.34 16.21
N ARG A 164 2.36 -5.08 16.39
CA ARG A 164 1.92 -5.58 17.71
C ARG A 164 2.71 -6.77 18.21
N SER A 165 3.35 -7.54 17.32
CA SER A 165 4.14 -8.73 17.69
C SER A 165 5.34 -8.43 18.59
N GLY A 166 5.81 -7.18 18.66
CA GLY A 166 6.90 -6.82 19.59
C GLY A 166 6.61 -7.07 21.07
N LYS A 167 5.36 -7.36 21.44
CA LYS A 167 4.96 -7.78 22.80
C LYS A 167 4.97 -9.30 22.99
N ASP A 168 5.16 -10.07 21.93
CA ASP A 168 5.24 -11.52 21.91
C ASP A 168 6.48 -11.94 21.09
N PRO A 169 7.64 -12.16 21.75
CA PRO A 169 8.89 -12.42 21.06
C PRO A 169 8.85 -13.66 20.15
N GLU A 170 8.11 -14.70 20.55
CA GLU A 170 7.97 -15.90 19.72
C GLU A 170 7.21 -15.60 18.42
N LEU A 171 6.05 -14.97 18.52
CA LEU A 171 5.29 -14.59 17.33
C LEU A 171 6.01 -13.53 16.50
N ALA A 172 6.77 -12.62 17.13
CA ALA A 172 7.62 -11.69 16.39
C ALA A 172 8.65 -12.44 15.55
N HIS A 173 9.33 -13.42 16.12
CA HIS A 173 10.30 -14.25 15.40
C HIS A 173 9.64 -15.05 14.25
N VAL A 174 8.48 -15.67 14.52
CA VAL A 174 7.71 -16.39 13.49
C VAL A 174 7.36 -15.46 12.31
N LEU A 175 6.83 -14.28 12.60
CA LEU A 175 6.45 -13.30 11.56
C LEU A 175 7.66 -12.74 10.81
N MET A 176 8.77 -12.49 11.50
CA MET A 176 10.02 -12.06 10.87
C MET A 176 10.63 -13.15 9.99
N GLY A 177 10.37 -14.42 10.26
CA GLY A 177 10.71 -15.52 9.36
C GLY A 177 10.09 -15.43 7.97
N ALA A 178 9.03 -14.61 7.78
CA ALA A 178 8.50 -14.30 6.46
C ALA A 178 9.41 -13.38 5.62
N PHE A 179 10.43 -12.77 6.26
CA PHE A 179 11.37 -11.84 5.65
C PHE A 179 12.81 -12.31 5.82
N PRO A 180 13.17 -13.48 5.30
CA PRO A 180 14.46 -14.13 5.59
C PRO A 180 15.67 -13.34 5.13
N ASN A 181 15.51 -12.46 4.14
CA ASN A 181 16.59 -11.65 3.58
C ASN A 181 16.68 -10.22 4.17
N ILE A 182 15.93 -9.92 5.23
CA ILE A 182 15.82 -8.53 5.74
C ILE A 182 17.15 -7.95 6.23
N ALA A 183 18.03 -8.77 6.80
CA ALA A 183 19.34 -8.33 7.27
C ALA A 183 20.26 -7.92 6.10
N ASP A 184 20.23 -8.68 4.99
CA ASP A 184 21.01 -8.38 3.78
C ASP A 184 20.40 -7.19 3.03
N ALA A 185 19.09 -7.07 2.99
CA ALA A 185 18.39 -5.89 2.46
C ALA A 185 18.82 -4.62 3.22
N TRP A 186 18.87 -4.67 4.54
CA TRP A 186 19.37 -3.56 5.37
C TRP A 186 20.86 -3.28 5.14
N ALA A 187 21.70 -4.30 5.10
CA ALA A 187 23.12 -4.14 4.81
C ALA A 187 23.37 -3.52 3.42
N SER A 188 22.53 -3.85 2.45
CA SER A 188 22.56 -3.26 1.11
C SER A 188 22.17 -1.79 1.14
N GLU A 189 21.20 -1.43 1.94
CA GLU A 189 20.80 -0.03 2.12
C GLU A 189 21.88 0.81 2.82
N LEU A 190 22.53 0.28 3.84
CA LEU A 190 23.64 0.96 4.52
C LEU A 190 24.83 1.24 3.57
N ARG A 191 25.06 0.39 2.58
CA ARG A 191 26.09 0.66 1.54
C ARG A 191 25.74 1.88 0.70
N ARG A 192 24.46 2.16 0.48
CA ARG A 192 23.96 3.33 -0.28
C ARG A 192 23.82 4.58 0.60
N MET A 193 23.45 4.39 1.87
CA MET A 193 23.23 5.44 2.88
C MET A 193 24.02 5.12 4.16
N PRO A 194 25.34 5.35 4.21
CA PRO A 194 26.20 4.95 5.36
C PRO A 194 25.79 5.56 6.70
N LYS A 195 24.99 6.64 6.70
CA LYS A 195 24.44 7.29 7.92
C LYS A 195 23.07 6.76 8.32
N GLY A 196 22.53 5.75 7.60
CA GLY A 196 21.25 5.13 7.94
C GLY A 196 21.33 4.49 9.32
N ARG A 197 20.27 4.64 10.12
CA ARG A 197 20.12 4.01 11.45
C ARG A 197 18.78 3.30 11.51
N LEU A 198 18.80 2.09 12.08
CA LEU A 198 17.58 1.40 12.42
C LEU A 198 16.83 2.13 13.53
N PRO A 199 15.50 2.13 13.52
CA PRO A 199 14.69 2.65 14.61
C PRO A 199 14.93 1.88 15.92
N GLY A 200 14.51 2.47 17.03
CA GLY A 200 14.71 1.92 18.37
C GLY A 200 16.00 2.39 19.02
N ASN A 201 16.27 1.83 20.22
CA ASN A 201 17.46 2.14 20.99
C ASN A 201 18.63 1.21 20.60
N ASP A 202 19.86 1.66 20.84
CA ASP A 202 21.07 0.86 20.53
C ASP A 202 21.15 -0.43 21.37
N GLY A 203 20.43 -0.51 22.50
CA GLY A 203 20.28 -1.73 23.33
C GLY A 203 19.18 -2.69 22.89
N ASP A 204 18.31 -2.32 21.94
CA ASP A 204 17.25 -3.21 21.46
C ASP A 204 17.87 -4.33 20.60
N PRO A 205 17.30 -5.56 20.64
CA PRO A 205 17.73 -6.64 19.76
C PRO A 205 17.70 -6.23 18.28
N PHE A 206 18.70 -6.68 17.53
CA PHE A 206 18.83 -6.30 16.11
C PHE A 206 17.60 -6.70 15.28
N GLU A 207 17.05 -7.90 15.53
CA GLU A 207 15.84 -8.39 14.88
C GLU A 207 14.62 -7.47 15.17
N ASP A 208 14.47 -6.99 16.40
CA ASP A 208 13.37 -6.07 16.75
C ASP A 208 13.53 -4.70 16.07
N ARG A 209 14.75 -4.23 15.94
CA ARG A 209 15.04 -3.01 15.18
C ARG A 209 14.74 -3.16 13.69
N LEU A 210 15.08 -4.32 13.08
CA LEU A 210 14.71 -4.64 11.70
C LEU A 210 13.20 -4.75 11.52
N ARG A 211 12.51 -5.36 12.49
CA ARG A 211 11.04 -5.44 12.49
C ARG A 211 10.42 -4.04 12.52
N LYS A 212 10.90 -3.14 13.36
CA LYS A 212 10.44 -1.75 13.43
C LYS A 212 10.64 -1.01 12.10
N GLU A 213 11.81 -1.18 11.48
CA GLU A 213 12.11 -0.61 10.16
C GLU A 213 11.14 -1.12 9.08
N LEU A 214 10.90 -2.44 9.04
CA LEU A 214 9.95 -3.04 8.13
C LEU A 214 8.53 -2.49 8.33
N VAL A 215 8.10 -2.38 9.59
CA VAL A 215 6.79 -1.81 9.95
C VAL A 215 6.67 -0.37 9.48
N ASP A 216 7.68 0.46 9.64
CA ASP A 216 7.64 1.87 9.22
C ASP A 216 7.53 1.99 7.70
N ARG A 217 8.22 1.13 6.95
CA ARG A 217 8.09 1.07 5.48
C ARG A 217 6.73 0.57 5.01
N LEU A 218 6.21 -0.49 5.64
CA LEU A 218 4.85 -0.97 5.35
C LEU A 218 3.79 0.10 5.65
N LYS A 219 3.92 0.86 6.75
CA LYS A 219 3.05 2.00 7.05
C LYS A 219 3.13 3.10 6.01
N SER A 220 4.34 3.38 5.49
CA SER A 220 4.53 4.34 4.40
C SER A 220 3.74 3.92 3.16
N VAL A 221 3.91 2.67 2.72
CA VAL A 221 3.17 2.10 1.58
C VAL A 221 1.65 2.10 1.82
N ARG A 222 1.21 1.65 3.00
CA ARG A 222 -0.21 1.64 3.38
C ARG A 222 -0.82 3.04 3.38
N THR A 223 -0.09 4.04 3.85
CA THR A 223 -0.56 5.42 3.86
C THR A 223 -0.88 5.90 2.43
N ILE A 224 -0.01 5.62 1.48
CA ILE A 224 -0.25 5.98 0.08
C ILE A 224 -1.39 5.15 -0.52
N ARG A 225 -1.45 3.85 -0.23
CA ARG A 225 -2.58 2.98 -0.64
C ARG A 225 -3.92 3.54 -0.18
N ASN A 226 -3.99 3.99 1.08
CA ASN A 226 -5.22 4.54 1.65
C ASN A 226 -5.58 5.89 1.01
N ARG A 227 -4.60 6.77 0.78
CA ARG A 227 -4.82 8.02 0.04
C ARG A 227 -5.42 7.78 -1.34
N ILE A 228 -4.89 6.81 -2.08
CA ILE A 228 -5.42 6.40 -3.38
C ILE A 228 -6.86 5.87 -3.24
N GLY A 229 -7.11 5.00 -2.25
CA GLY A 229 -8.43 4.42 -2.00
C GLY A 229 -9.50 5.44 -1.56
N HIS A 230 -9.09 6.61 -1.09
CA HIS A 230 -9.96 7.73 -0.74
C HIS A 230 -9.95 8.87 -1.77
N ASP A 231 -9.40 8.62 -2.95
CA ASP A 231 -9.26 9.63 -4.03
C ASP A 231 -8.54 10.91 -3.55
N GLU A 232 -7.61 10.81 -2.60
CA GLU A 232 -6.80 11.93 -2.15
C GLU A 232 -5.69 12.26 -3.17
N ASN A 233 -5.24 13.53 -3.16
CA ASN A 233 -4.15 13.92 -4.04
C ASN A 233 -2.79 13.36 -3.62
N LEU A 234 -1.94 13.08 -4.61
CA LEU A 234 -0.57 12.60 -4.45
C LEU A 234 0.49 13.69 -4.71
N LEU A 235 0.12 14.96 -4.77
CA LEU A 235 0.99 16.08 -5.14
C LEU A 235 2.22 16.24 -4.23
N ARG A 236 2.16 15.74 -3.00
CA ARG A 236 3.25 15.84 -2.01
C ARG A 236 3.90 14.49 -1.72
N VAL A 237 3.59 13.46 -2.51
CA VAL A 237 4.19 12.13 -2.32
C VAL A 237 5.61 12.14 -2.86
N GLU A 238 6.55 11.69 -2.03
CA GLU A 238 7.93 11.43 -2.42
C GLU A 238 8.03 10.05 -3.07
N PHE A 239 7.71 9.96 -4.37
CA PHE A 239 7.68 8.70 -5.10
C PHE A 239 9.02 7.96 -5.12
N ALA A 240 10.15 8.69 -5.07
CA ALA A 240 11.46 8.08 -4.94
C ALA A 240 11.58 7.31 -3.61
N LYS A 241 11.16 7.93 -2.49
CA LYS A 241 11.13 7.26 -1.18
C LYS A 241 10.17 6.07 -1.18
N LEU A 242 8.94 6.26 -1.68
CA LEU A 242 7.95 5.17 -1.77
C LEU A 242 8.51 3.97 -2.56
N ARG A 243 9.18 4.23 -3.68
CA ARG A 243 9.86 3.20 -4.47
C ARG A 243 10.94 2.47 -3.63
N TYR A 244 11.78 3.20 -2.90
CA TYR A 244 12.78 2.59 -2.01
C TYR A 244 12.14 1.73 -0.93
N ASP A 245 11.07 2.21 -0.29
CA ASP A 245 10.34 1.45 0.72
C ASP A 245 9.81 0.12 0.14
N MET A 246 9.20 0.16 -1.04
CA MET A 246 8.69 -1.05 -1.72
C MET A 246 9.80 -2.02 -2.13
N PHE A 247 10.92 -1.52 -2.66
CA PHE A 247 12.07 -2.36 -3.01
C PHE A 247 12.68 -3.04 -1.78
N PHE A 248 12.82 -2.31 -0.67
CA PHE A 248 13.30 -2.89 0.57
C PHE A 248 12.38 -4.00 1.08
N ILE A 249 11.07 -3.80 1.06
CA ILE A 249 10.09 -4.82 1.49
C ILE A 249 10.22 -6.08 0.63
N LEU A 250 10.31 -5.92 -0.69
CA LEU A 250 10.47 -7.04 -1.61
C LEU A 250 11.81 -7.76 -1.42
N ASP A 251 12.90 -7.02 -1.28
CA ASP A 251 14.24 -7.59 -1.05
C ASP A 251 14.30 -8.33 0.30
N ALA A 252 13.62 -7.81 1.32
CA ALA A 252 13.49 -8.49 2.62
C ALA A 252 12.77 -9.84 2.52
N LEU A 253 11.81 -10.00 1.60
CA LEU A 253 11.12 -11.26 1.32
C LEU A 253 12.03 -12.27 0.59
N GLY A 254 12.87 -11.78 -0.32
CA GLY A 254 13.84 -12.57 -1.08
C GLY A 254 14.52 -11.74 -2.16
N PRO A 255 15.80 -11.99 -2.47
CA PRO A 255 16.57 -11.18 -3.40
C PRO A 255 16.04 -11.21 -4.85
N GLU A 256 15.26 -12.22 -5.22
CA GLU A 256 14.59 -12.34 -6.52
C GLU A 256 13.29 -11.56 -6.61
N CYS A 257 12.61 -11.30 -5.48
CA CYS A 257 11.28 -10.68 -5.43
C CYS A 257 11.23 -9.29 -6.10
N PRO A 258 12.21 -8.38 -5.93
CA PRO A 258 12.19 -7.08 -6.60
C PRO A 258 12.15 -7.18 -8.13
N ASN A 259 12.94 -8.07 -8.71
CA ASN A 259 13.01 -8.22 -10.17
C ASN A 259 11.75 -8.90 -10.72
N TRP A 260 11.17 -9.83 -9.94
CA TRP A 260 9.94 -10.51 -10.34
C TRP A 260 8.73 -9.58 -10.29
N ALA A 261 8.57 -8.83 -9.20
CA ALA A 261 7.43 -7.93 -9.01
C ALA A 261 7.53 -6.66 -9.85
N PHE A 262 8.75 -6.13 -10.02
CA PHE A 262 9.01 -4.86 -10.69
C PHE A 262 10.04 -5.02 -11.82
N PRO A 263 9.68 -5.71 -12.92
CA PRO A 263 10.61 -5.99 -14.03
C PRO A 263 11.11 -4.68 -14.69
N ASP A 264 10.34 -3.60 -14.62
CA ASP A 264 10.73 -2.25 -15.04
C ASP A 264 11.58 -1.51 -13.99
N LYS A 265 11.98 -2.18 -12.90
CA LYS A 265 12.74 -1.60 -11.77
C LYS A 265 12.05 -0.37 -11.14
N GLY A 266 10.72 -0.29 -11.24
CA GLY A 266 9.93 0.82 -10.73
C GLY A 266 10.22 2.14 -11.47
N GLU A 267 10.59 2.10 -12.74
CA GLU A 267 10.88 3.30 -13.53
C GLU A 267 9.66 4.20 -13.65
N ALA A 268 8.47 3.62 -13.81
CA ALA A 268 7.24 4.40 -13.89
C ALA A 268 7.02 5.28 -12.63
N LEU A 269 7.41 4.80 -11.44
CA LEU A 269 7.33 5.61 -10.22
C LEU A 269 8.33 6.77 -10.20
N LYS A 270 9.50 6.62 -10.84
CA LYS A 270 10.51 7.70 -10.90
C LYS A 270 10.06 8.88 -11.73
N THR A 271 9.18 8.65 -12.71
CA THR A 271 8.66 9.70 -13.58
C THR A 271 7.54 10.51 -12.91
N LEU A 272 6.98 10.01 -11.81
CA LEU A 272 5.87 10.65 -11.10
C LEU A 272 6.38 11.83 -10.24
N ASN A 273 6.56 12.97 -10.88
CA ASN A 273 6.90 14.22 -10.19
C ASN A 273 6.04 15.37 -10.73
N PRO A 274 5.06 15.87 -9.96
CA PRO A 274 4.13 16.89 -10.46
C PRO A 274 4.82 18.22 -10.78
N ALA A 275 5.88 18.60 -10.09
CA ALA A 275 6.61 19.82 -10.38
C ALA A 275 7.37 19.72 -11.71
N ARG A 276 7.97 18.56 -12.02
CA ARG A 276 8.59 18.31 -13.34
C ARG A 276 7.56 18.32 -14.46
N CYS A 277 6.38 17.74 -14.23
CA CYS A 277 5.30 17.77 -15.21
C CYS A 277 4.88 19.20 -15.55
N ILE A 278 4.73 20.07 -14.53
CA ILE A 278 4.43 21.50 -14.75
C ILE A 278 5.51 22.15 -15.61
N ALA A 279 6.79 21.95 -15.26
CA ALA A 279 7.91 22.53 -16.01
C ALA A 279 7.88 22.10 -17.50
N THR A 280 7.64 20.80 -17.76
CA THR A 280 7.50 20.29 -19.14
C THR A 280 6.32 20.96 -19.87
N TRP A 281 5.15 21.05 -19.22
CA TRP A 281 3.95 21.64 -19.82
C TRP A 281 4.07 23.14 -20.09
N GLN A 282 4.94 23.85 -19.35
CA GLN A 282 5.25 25.25 -19.62
C GLN A 282 6.06 25.41 -20.91
N ASN A 283 7.10 24.57 -21.07
CA ASN A 283 7.97 24.59 -22.25
C ASN A 283 7.18 24.25 -23.53
N ASP A 284 6.32 23.21 -23.51
CA ASP A 284 5.47 22.83 -24.64
C ASP A 284 4.53 23.96 -25.08
N SER A 285 4.20 24.89 -24.17
CA SER A 285 3.32 26.04 -24.44
C SER A 285 4.06 27.23 -25.06
N GLU A 286 5.37 27.30 -24.92
CA GLU A 286 6.25 28.34 -25.47
C GLU A 286 6.75 27.97 -26.88
N ASP A 287 7.02 26.69 -27.14
CA ASP A 287 7.47 26.18 -28.45
C ASP A 287 6.33 26.10 -29.47
N GLY A 288 5.08 26.24 -29.06
CA GLY A 288 3.89 26.23 -29.92
C GLY A 288 3.40 27.63 -30.36
N LYS A 289 4.18 28.67 -30.08
CA LYS A 289 3.98 30.03 -30.59
C LYS A 289 4.96 30.32 -31.72
#